data_c4112ba3dee932098eedf9f0376ddad5
#
_entry.id   c4112ba3dee932098eedf9f0376ddad5
#
_cell.length_a   1.000
_cell.length_b   1.000
_cell.length_c   1.000
_cell.angle_alpha   90.00
_cell.angle_beta   90.00
_cell.angle_gamma   90.00
#
_symmetry.space_group_name_H-M   'P 1'
#
loop_
_entity.id
_entity.type
_entity.pdbx_description
1 polymer ?
#
loop_
_entity_poly.entity_id
_entity_poly.type
_entity_poly.pdbx_seq_one_letter_code
_entity_poly.pdbx_strand_id
1 'polypeptide(L)' 'MRPHRQPERATDREVGVVAAVVETGSEKAAAHRLGLSHSTVKHHLAHARSKVGAETTAQLVWILAERLPRAR' A
#
# COMPACT_ATOMS: atom_id res chain seq x y z
N MET A 1 22.28 23.32 2.03
CA MET A 1 21.87 21.98 2.06
C MET A 1 20.43 21.87 2.49
N ARG A 2 19.75 21.00 1.85
CA ARG A 2 18.38 20.92 2.20
C ARG A 2 18.26 20.36 3.60
N PRO A 3 17.25 20.77 4.26
CA PRO A 3 17.04 20.24 5.58
C PRO A 3 16.91 18.73 5.51
N HIS A 4 17.13 18.14 6.61
CA HIS A 4 16.97 16.75 6.73
C HIS A 4 15.64 16.31 6.16
N ARG A 5 15.68 15.37 5.26
CA ARG A 5 14.48 14.89 4.67
C ARG A 5 14.00 13.66 5.42
N GLN A 6 12.75 13.64 5.74
CA GLN A 6 12.15 12.46 6.31
C GLN A 6 12.21 11.32 5.31
N PRO A 7 12.48 10.11 5.74
CA PRO A 7 12.33 8.97 4.85
C PRO A 7 10.93 8.96 4.28
N GLU A 8 10.82 8.58 3.05
CA GLU A 8 9.51 8.51 2.45
C GLU A 8 8.67 7.47 3.14
N ARG A 9 7.43 7.79 3.32
CA ARG A 9 6.47 6.89 3.92
C ARG A 9 5.34 6.66 2.95
N ALA A 10 4.74 5.50 3.05
CA ALA A 10 3.54 5.24 2.27
C ALA A 10 2.48 6.26 2.66
N THR A 11 1.82 6.82 1.67
CA THR A 11 0.75 7.79 1.92
C THR A 11 -0.46 7.07 2.49
N ASP A 12 -1.38 7.85 3.08
CA ASP A 12 -2.64 7.28 3.55
C ASP A 12 -3.39 6.62 2.41
N ARG A 13 -3.33 7.19 1.22
CA ARG A 13 -3.97 6.59 0.05
C ARG A 13 -3.36 5.23 -0.26
N GLU A 14 -2.04 5.15 -0.23
CA GLU A 14 -1.36 3.88 -0.48
C GLU A 14 -1.67 2.85 0.58
N VAL A 15 -1.71 3.27 1.84
CA VAL A 15 -2.11 2.37 2.91
C VAL A 15 -3.54 1.88 2.71
N GLY A 16 -4.43 2.78 2.27
CA GLY A 16 -5.81 2.40 1.98
C GLY A 16 -5.91 1.36 0.87
N VAL A 17 -5.06 1.48 -0.16
CA VAL A 17 -5.03 0.49 -1.23
C VAL A 17 -4.54 -0.85 -0.71
N VAL A 18 -3.48 -0.84 0.10
CA VAL A 18 -2.97 -2.07 0.71
C VAL A 18 -4.05 -2.72 1.58
N ALA A 19 -4.74 -1.92 2.37
CA ALA A 19 -5.81 -2.43 3.22
C ALA A 19 -6.89 -3.11 2.39
N ALA A 20 -7.28 -2.50 1.28
CA ALA A 20 -8.30 -3.09 0.42
C ALA A 20 -7.84 -4.42 -0.17
N VAL A 21 -6.56 -4.52 -0.55
CA VAL A 21 -6.03 -5.77 -1.07
C VAL A 21 -6.06 -6.86 0.00
N VAL A 22 -5.66 -6.51 1.22
CA VAL A 22 -5.65 -7.47 2.32
C VAL A 22 -7.08 -7.92 2.64
N GLU A 23 -8.01 -6.98 2.68
CA GLU A 23 -9.37 -7.30 3.08
C GLU A 23 -10.14 -8.07 2.01
N THR A 24 -9.88 -7.78 0.75
CA THR A 24 -10.61 -8.45 -0.33
C THR A 24 -9.91 -9.71 -0.83
N GLY A 25 -8.62 -9.82 -0.57
CA GLY A 25 -7.86 -10.98 -0.99
C GLY A 25 -7.24 -10.88 -2.38
N SER A 26 -7.47 -9.81 -3.13
CA SER A 26 -6.85 -9.68 -4.44
C SER A 26 -6.79 -8.23 -4.86
N GLU A 27 -5.85 -7.93 -5.78
CA GLU A 27 -5.73 -6.60 -6.34
C GLU A 27 -6.94 -6.23 -7.17
N LYS A 28 -7.48 -7.21 -7.90
CA LYS A 28 -8.63 -6.97 -8.75
C LYS A 28 -9.86 -6.61 -7.92
N ALA A 29 -10.09 -7.34 -6.84
CA ALA A 29 -11.21 -7.05 -5.97
C ALA A 29 -11.03 -5.72 -5.26
N ALA A 30 -9.80 -5.40 -4.88
CA ALA A 30 -9.50 -4.11 -4.28
C ALA A 30 -9.80 -2.97 -5.25
N ALA A 31 -9.40 -3.15 -6.50
CA ALA A 31 -9.68 -2.14 -7.54
C ALA A 31 -11.17 -1.90 -7.67
N HIS A 32 -11.94 -2.97 -7.70
CA HIS A 32 -13.40 -2.86 -7.79
C HIS A 32 -13.95 -2.11 -6.59
N ARG A 33 -13.52 -2.47 -5.39
CA ARG A 33 -14.01 -1.82 -4.18
C ARG A 33 -13.70 -0.33 -4.17
N LEU A 34 -12.50 0.03 -4.65
CA LEU A 34 -12.04 1.42 -4.58
C LEU A 34 -12.47 2.25 -5.78
N GLY A 35 -13.09 1.64 -6.77
CA GLY A 35 -13.46 2.36 -8.00
C GLY A 35 -12.24 2.73 -8.82
N LEU A 36 -11.19 1.95 -8.77
CA LEU A 36 -9.95 2.18 -9.50
C LEU A 36 -9.73 1.11 -10.53
N SER A 37 -8.89 1.39 -11.53
CA SER A 37 -8.47 0.34 -12.44
C SER A 37 -7.47 -0.58 -11.73
N HIS A 38 -7.38 -1.81 -12.22
CA HIS A 38 -6.40 -2.77 -11.69
C HIS A 38 -4.98 -2.23 -11.84
N SER A 39 -4.70 -1.59 -12.97
CA SER A 39 -3.37 -1.05 -13.18
C SER A 39 -3.05 0.08 -12.20
N THR A 40 -4.04 0.88 -11.82
CA THR A 40 -3.82 1.91 -10.80
C THR A 40 -3.51 1.29 -9.45
N VAL A 41 -4.22 0.22 -9.08
CA VAL A 41 -3.92 -0.47 -7.83
C VAL A 41 -2.50 -1.02 -7.86
N LYS A 42 -2.09 -1.66 -8.96
CA LYS A 42 -0.73 -2.17 -9.09
C LYS A 42 0.29 -1.05 -8.97
N HIS A 43 0.00 0.10 -9.57
CA HIS A 43 0.88 1.24 -9.50
C HIS A 43 1.04 1.75 -8.05
N HIS A 44 -0.07 1.85 -7.33
CA HIS A 44 0.00 2.28 -5.93
C HIS A 44 0.80 1.31 -5.09
N LEU A 45 0.63 0.00 -5.32
CA LEU A 45 1.37 -0.99 -4.57
C LEU A 45 2.86 -0.92 -4.87
N ALA A 46 3.22 -0.78 -6.15
CA ALA A 46 4.61 -0.67 -6.54
C ALA A 46 5.26 0.56 -5.92
N HIS A 47 4.54 1.67 -5.93
CA HIS A 47 5.02 2.92 -5.37
C HIS A 47 5.25 2.78 -3.86
N ALA A 48 4.29 2.18 -3.18
CA ALA A 48 4.41 1.98 -1.74
C ALA A 48 5.60 1.06 -1.42
N ARG A 49 5.75 -0.02 -2.18
CA ARG A 49 6.89 -0.92 -1.97
C ARG A 49 8.22 -0.19 -2.11
N SER A 50 8.30 0.63 -3.14
CA SER A 50 9.53 1.40 -3.38
C SER A 50 9.83 2.32 -2.22
N LYS A 51 8.82 2.98 -1.67
CA LYS A 51 9.03 3.95 -0.60
C LYS A 51 9.53 3.31 0.67
N VAL A 52 9.05 2.12 1.00
CA VAL A 52 9.40 1.49 2.27
C VAL A 52 10.45 0.40 2.12
N GLY A 53 10.95 0.18 0.92
CA GLY A 53 12.00 -0.81 0.70
C GLY A 53 11.50 -2.24 0.69
N ALA A 54 10.22 -2.45 0.37
CA ALA A 54 9.66 -3.80 0.31
C ALA A 54 9.79 -4.35 -1.10
N GLU A 55 10.15 -5.61 -1.21
CA GLU A 55 10.29 -6.25 -2.51
C GLU A 55 9.02 -6.98 -2.93
N THR A 56 8.18 -7.32 -1.98
CA THR A 56 6.94 -8.04 -2.28
C THR A 56 5.78 -7.36 -1.58
N THR A 57 4.59 -7.67 -2.04
CA THR A 57 3.39 -7.18 -1.36
C THR A 57 3.29 -7.74 0.05
N ALA A 58 3.72 -8.98 0.26
CA ALA A 58 3.70 -9.56 1.60
C ALA A 58 4.60 -8.78 2.56
N GLN A 59 5.80 -8.39 2.09
CA GLN A 59 6.68 -7.56 2.90
C GLN A 59 6.06 -6.21 3.17
N LEU A 60 5.41 -5.63 2.16
CA LEU A 60 4.76 -4.34 2.31
C LEU A 60 3.68 -4.40 3.39
N VAL A 61 2.87 -5.45 3.37
CA VAL A 61 1.83 -5.63 4.39
C VAL A 61 2.46 -5.72 5.78
N TRP A 62 3.53 -6.48 5.89
CA TRP A 62 4.22 -6.63 7.17
C TRP A 62 4.74 -5.30 7.69
N ILE A 63 5.37 -4.51 6.79
CA ILE A 63 5.95 -3.22 7.17
C ILE A 63 4.85 -2.24 7.58
N LEU A 64 3.70 -2.28 6.91
CA LEU A 64 2.61 -1.34 7.17
C LEU A 64 1.62 -1.86 8.22
N ALA A 65 1.91 -2.97 8.86
CA ALA A 65 0.93 -3.68 9.67
C ALA A 65 0.27 -2.77 10.72
N GLU A 66 1.04 -1.87 11.33
CA GLU A 66 0.48 -1.03 12.38
C GLU A 66 -0.45 0.05 11.85
N ARG A 67 -0.38 0.33 10.56
CA ARG A 67 -1.26 1.32 9.94
C ARG A 67 -2.47 0.69 9.29
N LEU A 68 -2.53 -0.63 9.24
CA LEU A 68 -3.63 -1.33 8.60
C LEU A 68 -4.72 -1.64 9.60
N PRO A 69 -5.98 -1.71 9.15
CA PRO A 69 -7.05 -2.10 10.07
C PRO A 69 -6.81 -3.50 10.59
N ARG A 70 -7.10 -3.69 11.84
CA ARG A 70 -6.92 -5.01 12.44
C ARG A 70 -8.11 -5.88 12.12
N ALA A 71 -7.83 -7.15 11.92
CA ALA A 71 -8.89 -8.12 11.76
C ALA A 71 -9.58 -8.33 13.09
N ARG A 72 -10.83 -8.68 13.04
CA ARG A 72 -11.63 -8.94 14.21
C ARG A 72 -11.59 -10.37 14.60
#